data_94c5670e45ae2525a1a95c2114560760
#
_entry.id   94c5670e45ae2525a1a95c2114560760
#
_cell.length_a   1.000
_cell.length_b   1.000
_cell.length_c   1.000
_cell.angle_alpha   90.00
_cell.angle_beta   90.00
_cell.angle_gamma   90.00
#
_symmetry.space_group_name_H-M   'P 1'
#
loop_
_entity.id
_entity.type
_entity.pdbx_description
1 polymer ?
#
loop_
_entity_poly.entity_id
_entity_poly.type
_entity_poly.pdbx_seq_one_letter_code
_entity_poly.pdbx_strand_id
1 'polypeptide(L)'
;MDRWPTGRLLSTAARLVEHSWNEKLGAIGLTHAGVIAMEVLSANGPMTQAQLAQLVRVQAQTMGKTLSRLEAHGHISRHRSTSDRRSHVVSLTDQGRQAVAAAADMERSVLAATPIDPDVLRQELQSVVRVLATKSSSPEANAIVTAAEPGAIAGATPLN
;
A
#
# COMPACT_ATOMS: atom_id res chain seq x y z
N MET A 1 -4.45 -2.95 30.96
CA MET A 1 -3.46 -2.72 29.89
C MET A 1 -2.07 -2.38 30.40
N ASP A 2 -1.96 -1.79 31.59
CA ASP A 2 -0.70 -1.25 32.16
C ASP A 2 0.45 -2.26 32.34
N ARG A 3 0.14 -3.55 32.31
CA ARG A 3 1.13 -4.64 32.42
C ARG A 3 1.44 -5.38 31.11
N TRP A 4 0.94 -4.88 29.96
CA TRP A 4 1.21 -5.53 28.68
C TRP A 4 2.62 -5.19 28.19
N PRO A 5 3.38 -6.16 27.67
CA PRO A 5 4.63 -5.88 26.99
C PRO A 5 4.42 -4.96 25.78
N THR A 6 5.39 -4.08 25.51
CA THR A 6 5.34 -3.11 24.41
C THR A 6 5.02 -3.75 23.05
N GLY A 7 5.61 -4.92 22.75
CA GLY A 7 5.33 -5.63 21.49
C GLY A 7 3.87 -6.07 21.36
N ARG A 8 3.22 -6.45 22.48
CA ARG A 8 1.80 -6.79 22.49
C ARG A 8 0.93 -5.55 22.29
N LEU A 9 1.29 -4.43 22.91
CA LEU A 9 0.59 -3.16 22.71
C LEU A 9 0.67 -2.73 21.25
N LEU A 10 1.86 -2.75 20.65
CA LEU A 10 2.09 -2.38 19.25
C LEU A 10 1.28 -3.26 18.29
N SER A 11 1.32 -4.58 18.45
CA SER A 11 0.57 -5.50 17.58
C SER A 11 -0.95 -5.37 17.74
N THR A 12 -1.41 -5.05 18.94
CA THR A 12 -2.84 -4.82 19.20
C THR A 12 -3.29 -3.48 18.62
N ALA A 13 -2.51 -2.41 18.83
CA ALA A 13 -2.78 -1.10 18.26
C ALA A 13 -2.84 -1.16 16.72
N ALA A 14 -1.86 -1.82 16.09
CA ALA A 14 -1.84 -1.99 14.64
C ALA A 14 -3.11 -2.68 14.11
N ARG A 15 -3.57 -3.76 14.77
CA ARG A 15 -4.82 -4.43 14.37
C ARG A 15 -6.07 -3.57 14.55
N LEU A 16 -6.13 -2.76 15.60
CA LEU A 16 -7.27 -1.87 15.84
C LEU A 16 -7.31 -0.73 14.81
N VAL A 17 -6.15 -0.15 14.49
CA VAL A 17 -6.02 0.87 13.43
C VAL A 17 -6.43 0.28 12.09
N GLU A 18 -5.90 -0.89 11.72
CA GLU A 18 -6.25 -1.58 10.48
C GLU A 18 -7.75 -1.89 10.38
N HIS A 19 -8.35 -2.39 11.46
CA HIS A 19 -9.78 -2.67 11.50
C HIS A 19 -10.62 -1.40 11.28
N SER A 20 -10.33 -0.33 12.02
CA SER A 20 -11.03 0.95 11.91
C SER A 20 -10.87 1.58 10.52
N TRP A 21 -9.68 1.44 9.93
CA TRP A 21 -9.43 1.94 8.58
C TRP A 21 -10.18 1.12 7.52
N ASN A 22 -10.17 -0.22 7.64
CA ASN A 22 -10.93 -1.08 6.72
C ASN A 22 -12.44 -0.82 6.76
N GLU A 23 -13.02 -0.52 7.92
CA GLU A 23 -14.43 -0.12 8.03
C GLU A 23 -14.70 1.17 7.24
N LYS A 24 -13.84 2.19 7.38
CA LYS A 24 -13.97 3.44 6.64
C LYS A 24 -13.78 3.25 5.14
N LEU A 25 -12.78 2.47 4.72
CA LEU A 25 -12.55 2.14 3.32
C LEU A 25 -13.73 1.37 2.71
N GLY A 26 -14.31 0.45 3.48
CA GLY A 26 -15.48 -0.32 3.06
C GLY A 26 -16.68 0.57 2.72
N ALA A 27 -16.88 1.67 3.44
CA ALA A 27 -17.95 2.63 3.18
C ALA A 27 -17.83 3.32 1.81
N ILE A 28 -16.63 3.41 1.24
CA ILE A 28 -16.38 3.97 -0.11
C ILE A 28 -16.02 2.87 -1.14
N GLY A 29 -16.30 1.61 -0.83
CA GLY A 29 -16.09 0.49 -1.74
C GLY A 29 -14.63 0.06 -1.93
N LEU A 30 -13.71 0.57 -1.12
CA LEU A 30 -12.28 0.23 -1.17
C LEU A 30 -11.91 -0.89 -0.19
N THR A 31 -10.74 -1.45 -0.41
CA THR A 31 -10.05 -2.38 0.50
C THR A 31 -8.62 -1.89 0.70
N HIS A 32 -7.99 -2.28 1.80
CA HIS A 32 -6.58 -1.99 2.06
C HIS A 32 -5.68 -2.42 0.88
N ALA A 33 -5.84 -3.65 0.38
CA ALA A 33 -5.09 -4.12 -0.79
C ALA A 33 -5.33 -3.26 -2.04
N GLY A 34 -6.55 -2.75 -2.21
CA GLY A 34 -6.87 -1.83 -3.31
C GLY A 34 -6.16 -0.49 -3.17
N VAL A 35 -6.12 0.07 -1.95
CA VAL A 35 -5.40 1.32 -1.68
C VAL A 35 -3.91 1.16 -1.95
N ILE A 36 -3.27 0.12 -1.42
CA ILE A 36 -1.84 -0.15 -1.67
C ILE A 36 -1.55 -0.25 -3.18
N ALA A 37 -2.37 -0.98 -3.93
CA ALA A 37 -2.19 -1.10 -5.38
C ALA A 37 -2.29 0.26 -6.09
N MET A 38 -3.24 1.10 -5.70
CA MET A 38 -3.41 2.44 -6.25
C MET A 38 -2.28 3.40 -5.85
N GLU A 39 -1.76 3.32 -4.63
CA GLU A 39 -0.61 4.11 -4.16
C GLU A 39 0.66 3.77 -4.96
N VAL A 40 0.92 2.48 -5.20
CA VAL A 40 2.04 2.05 -6.04
C VAL A 40 1.89 2.59 -7.47
N LEU A 41 0.69 2.55 -8.05
CA LEU A 41 0.42 3.14 -9.37
C LEU A 41 0.56 4.67 -9.37
N SER A 42 0.19 5.33 -8.29
CA SER A 42 0.34 6.79 -8.13
C SER A 42 1.81 7.21 -8.09
N ALA A 43 2.64 6.44 -7.37
CA ALA A 43 4.05 6.74 -7.18
C ALA A 43 4.91 6.39 -8.41
N ASN A 44 4.58 5.31 -9.13
CA ASN A 44 5.44 4.73 -10.16
C ASN A 44 4.86 4.84 -11.58
N GLY A 45 3.63 5.33 -11.72
CA GLY A 45 2.95 5.41 -13.00
C GLY A 45 2.36 4.08 -13.48
N PRO A 46 1.88 4.04 -14.75
CA PRO A 46 1.29 2.85 -15.34
C PRO A 46 2.27 1.68 -15.41
N MET A 47 1.82 0.48 -15.07
CA MET A 47 2.63 -0.73 -15.13
C MET A 47 1.79 -1.97 -15.41
N THR A 48 2.44 -3.09 -15.73
CA THR A 48 1.73 -4.36 -15.94
C THR A 48 1.21 -4.93 -14.62
N GLN A 49 0.13 -5.73 -14.70
CA GLN A 49 -0.40 -6.45 -13.52
C GLN A 49 0.68 -7.30 -12.84
N ALA A 50 1.58 -7.93 -13.61
CA ALA A 50 2.66 -8.75 -13.07
C ALA A 50 3.67 -7.91 -12.28
N GLN A 51 4.08 -6.74 -12.80
CA GLN A 51 4.96 -5.80 -12.10
C GLN A 51 4.30 -5.29 -10.82
N LEU A 52 3.02 -4.92 -10.89
CA LEU A 52 2.28 -4.45 -9.71
C LEU A 52 2.17 -5.55 -8.65
N ALA A 53 1.85 -6.79 -9.04
CA ALA A 53 1.80 -7.93 -8.12
C ALA A 53 3.15 -8.19 -7.45
N GLN A 54 4.24 -8.05 -8.20
CA GLN A 54 5.60 -8.20 -7.69
C GLN A 54 5.96 -7.09 -6.69
N LEU A 55 5.64 -5.83 -6.98
CA LEU A 55 5.91 -4.69 -6.09
C LEU A 55 5.10 -4.77 -4.79
N VAL A 56 3.81 -5.12 -4.90
CA VAL A 56 2.92 -5.30 -3.74
C VAL A 56 3.17 -6.64 -3.02
N ARG A 57 3.96 -7.55 -3.63
CA ARG A 57 4.28 -8.89 -3.13
C ARG A 57 3.07 -9.78 -2.84
N VAL A 58 2.17 -9.78 -3.77
CA VAL A 58 1.02 -10.70 -3.78
C VAL A 58 1.07 -11.59 -5.01
N GLN A 59 0.37 -12.72 -4.96
CA GLN A 59 0.23 -13.57 -6.13
C GLN A 59 -0.53 -12.84 -7.25
N ALA A 60 -0.17 -13.09 -8.50
CA ALA A 60 -0.81 -12.47 -9.67
C ALA A 60 -2.33 -12.68 -9.70
N GLN A 61 -2.82 -13.83 -9.23
CA GLN A 61 -4.24 -14.13 -9.13
C GLN A 61 -4.94 -13.23 -8.09
N THR A 62 -4.32 -13.00 -6.93
CA THR A 62 -4.85 -12.10 -5.89
C THR A 62 -4.88 -10.67 -6.41
N MET A 63 -3.79 -10.20 -7.04
CA MET A 63 -3.74 -8.90 -7.69
C MET A 63 -4.83 -8.77 -8.75
N GLY A 64 -5.04 -9.79 -9.57
CA GLY A 64 -6.10 -9.79 -10.59
C GLY A 64 -7.50 -9.55 -10.02
N LYS A 65 -7.84 -10.17 -8.89
CA LYS A 65 -9.12 -9.95 -8.20
C LYS A 65 -9.25 -8.51 -7.67
N THR A 66 -8.18 -8.00 -7.05
CA THR A 66 -8.11 -6.62 -6.55
C THR A 66 -8.32 -5.61 -7.68
N LEU A 67 -7.59 -5.78 -8.80
CA LEU A 67 -7.70 -4.90 -9.96
C LEU A 67 -9.08 -4.97 -10.63
N SER A 68 -9.69 -6.15 -10.73
CA SER A 68 -11.04 -6.27 -11.28
C SER A 68 -12.07 -5.49 -10.48
N ARG A 69 -11.93 -5.48 -9.14
CA ARG A 69 -12.78 -4.68 -8.26
C ARG A 69 -12.53 -3.18 -8.44
N LEU A 70 -11.27 -2.76 -8.49
CA LEU A 70 -10.90 -1.34 -8.69
C LEU A 70 -11.37 -0.82 -10.05
N GLU A 71 -11.27 -1.63 -11.10
CA GLU A 71 -11.76 -1.28 -12.44
C GLU A 71 -13.28 -1.16 -12.48
N ALA A 72 -14.00 -2.09 -11.85
CA ALA A 72 -15.46 -2.04 -11.74
C ALA A 72 -15.97 -0.78 -11.03
N HIS A 73 -15.17 -0.21 -10.12
CA HIS A 73 -15.46 1.06 -9.43
C HIS A 73 -14.85 2.28 -10.14
N GLY A 74 -14.23 2.11 -11.30
CA GLY A 74 -13.68 3.20 -12.10
C GLY A 74 -12.38 3.82 -11.55
N HIS A 75 -11.72 3.20 -10.56
CA HIS A 75 -10.49 3.72 -9.97
C HIS A 75 -9.25 3.48 -10.82
N ILE A 76 -9.26 2.45 -11.64
CA ILE A 76 -8.19 2.12 -12.58
C ILE A 76 -8.78 1.83 -13.95
N SER A 77 -7.94 1.88 -14.97
CA SER A 77 -8.21 1.36 -16.30
C SER A 77 -7.14 0.32 -16.69
N ARG A 78 -7.53 -0.67 -17.49
CA ARG A 78 -6.62 -1.68 -18.04
C ARG A 78 -6.65 -1.63 -19.56
N HIS A 79 -5.47 -1.50 -20.16
CA HIS A 79 -5.29 -1.51 -21.61
C HIS A 79 -4.32 -2.60 -22.01
N ARG A 80 -4.51 -3.17 -23.20
CA ARG A 80 -3.51 -4.13 -23.74
C ARG A 80 -2.20 -3.38 -23.97
N SER A 81 -1.09 -4.00 -23.55
CA SER A 81 0.24 -3.48 -23.82
C SER A 81 0.48 -3.41 -25.34
N THR A 82 1.11 -2.33 -25.77
CA THR A 82 1.54 -2.19 -27.17
C THR A 82 2.77 -3.05 -27.51
N SER A 83 3.60 -3.34 -26.51
CA SER A 83 4.82 -4.14 -26.63
C SER A 83 4.58 -5.64 -26.46
N ASP A 84 3.59 -6.04 -25.66
CA ASP A 84 3.21 -7.44 -25.44
C ASP A 84 1.68 -7.56 -25.35
N ARG A 85 1.08 -8.07 -26.42
CA ARG A 85 -0.38 -8.26 -26.52
C ARG A 85 -0.97 -9.21 -25.48
N ARG A 86 -0.15 -9.98 -24.75
CA ARG A 86 -0.57 -10.89 -23.69
C ARG A 86 -0.64 -10.20 -22.33
N SER A 87 -0.03 -9.04 -22.18
CA SER A 87 0.00 -8.28 -20.93
C SER A 87 -0.96 -7.11 -20.97
N HIS A 88 -1.51 -6.76 -19.79
CA HIS A 88 -2.34 -5.58 -19.60
C HIS A 88 -1.57 -4.57 -18.77
N VAL A 89 -1.53 -3.33 -19.23
CA VAL A 89 -1.04 -2.18 -18.47
C VAL A 89 -2.20 -1.62 -17.66
N VAL A 90 -1.95 -1.43 -16.38
CA VAL A 90 -2.87 -0.85 -15.41
C VAL A 90 -2.50 0.61 -15.19
N SER A 91 -3.47 1.48 -15.27
CA SER A 91 -3.31 2.92 -15.06
C SER A 91 -4.32 3.44 -14.04
N LEU A 92 -3.88 4.37 -13.20
CA LEU A 92 -4.75 5.06 -12.26
C LEU A 92 -5.60 6.09 -13.00
N THR A 93 -6.90 6.13 -12.73
CA THR A 93 -7.81 7.16 -13.26
C THR A 93 -7.80 8.41 -12.37
N ASP A 94 -8.46 9.50 -12.80
CA ASP A 94 -8.66 10.68 -11.95
C ASP A 94 -9.48 10.34 -10.70
N GLN A 95 -10.49 9.49 -10.84
CA GLN A 95 -11.27 8.98 -9.72
C GLN A 95 -10.40 8.14 -8.77
N GLY A 96 -9.48 7.34 -9.30
CA GLY A 96 -8.51 6.59 -8.50
C GLY A 96 -7.56 7.50 -7.73
N ARG A 97 -7.08 8.59 -8.33
CA ARG A 97 -6.25 9.59 -7.63
C ARG A 97 -7.00 10.26 -6.47
N GLN A 98 -8.26 10.61 -6.67
CA GLN A 98 -9.13 11.15 -5.63
C GLN A 98 -9.36 10.12 -4.51
N ALA A 99 -9.54 8.85 -4.87
CA ALA A 99 -9.72 7.76 -3.91
C ALA A 99 -8.48 7.53 -3.04
N VAL A 100 -7.28 7.61 -3.61
CA VAL A 100 -6.01 7.54 -2.85
C VAL A 100 -5.91 8.69 -1.85
N ALA A 101 -6.20 9.92 -2.28
CA ALA A 101 -6.20 11.08 -1.39
C ALA A 101 -7.22 10.93 -0.24
N ALA A 102 -8.43 10.49 -0.55
CA ALA A 102 -9.47 10.24 0.46
C ALA A 102 -9.07 9.12 1.45
N ALA A 103 -8.43 8.05 0.97
CA ALA A 103 -7.93 6.97 1.83
C ALA A 103 -6.86 7.47 2.80
N ALA A 104 -5.94 8.33 2.36
CA ALA A 104 -4.93 8.94 3.21
C ALA A 104 -5.54 9.86 4.28
N ASP A 105 -6.60 10.62 3.95
CA ASP A 105 -7.34 11.42 4.93
C ASP A 105 -8.05 10.55 5.96
N MET A 106 -8.63 9.44 5.53
CA MET A 106 -9.27 8.47 6.43
C MET A 106 -8.26 7.84 7.39
N GLU A 107 -7.08 7.45 6.92
CA GLU A 107 -6.01 6.91 7.75
C GLU A 107 -5.62 7.92 8.83
N ARG A 108 -5.35 9.18 8.45
CA ARG A 108 -5.05 10.25 9.41
C ARG A 108 -6.15 10.43 10.46
N SER A 109 -7.41 10.33 10.05
CA SER A 109 -8.56 10.51 10.95
C SER A 109 -8.70 9.40 12.00
N VAL A 110 -8.19 8.18 11.72
CA VAL A 110 -8.20 7.07 12.70
C VAL A 110 -7.30 7.41 13.89
N LEU A 111 -6.12 7.96 13.63
CA LEU A 111 -5.15 8.32 14.66
C LEU A 111 -5.45 9.68 15.33
N ALA A 112 -6.13 10.58 14.64
CA ALA A 112 -6.48 11.90 15.18
C ALA A 112 -7.39 11.84 16.42
N ALA A 113 -8.08 10.73 16.65
CA ALA A 113 -8.88 10.51 17.86
C ALA A 113 -8.03 10.14 19.10
N THR A 114 -6.73 9.93 18.94
CA THR A 114 -5.82 9.62 20.05
C THR A 114 -5.14 10.88 20.57
N PRO A 115 -4.80 10.95 21.88
CA PRO A 115 -4.09 12.09 22.46
C PRO A 115 -2.58 12.10 22.13
N ILE A 116 -2.15 11.37 21.11
CA ILE A 116 -0.75 11.22 20.72
C ILE A 116 -0.46 12.19 19.57
N ASP A 117 0.68 12.86 19.64
CA ASP A 117 1.19 13.65 18.53
C ASP A 117 1.51 12.73 17.34
N PRO A 118 0.85 12.90 16.17
CA PRO A 118 1.03 12.01 15.02
C PRO A 118 2.47 11.98 14.49
N ASP A 119 3.18 13.10 14.53
CA ASP A 119 4.54 13.21 14.01
C ASP A 119 5.55 12.48 14.90
N VAL A 120 5.36 12.59 16.23
CA VAL A 120 6.16 11.84 17.21
C VAL A 120 5.93 10.34 17.03
N LEU A 121 4.67 9.91 16.97
CA LEU A 121 4.36 8.49 16.76
C LEU A 121 4.96 7.97 15.45
N ARG A 122 4.87 8.75 14.37
CA ARG A 122 5.44 8.39 13.08
C ARG A 122 6.96 8.19 13.14
N GLN A 123 7.68 9.10 13.80
CA GLN A 123 9.14 9.01 13.94
C GLN A 123 9.55 7.77 14.73
N GLU A 124 8.87 7.48 15.83
CA GLU A 124 9.15 6.29 16.64
C GLU A 124 8.88 4.99 15.87
N LEU A 125 7.75 4.90 15.17
CA LEU A 125 7.43 3.75 14.33
C LEU A 125 8.43 3.58 13.18
N GLN A 126 8.86 4.65 12.53
CA GLN A 126 9.90 4.60 11.49
C GLN A 126 11.23 4.06 12.05
N SER A 127 11.58 4.44 13.26
CA SER A 127 12.79 3.96 13.93
C SER A 127 12.72 2.45 14.20
N VAL A 128 11.58 1.97 14.69
CA VAL A 128 11.33 0.54 14.89
C VAL A 128 11.42 -0.23 13.58
N VAL A 129 10.73 0.24 12.54
CA VAL A 129 10.71 -0.40 11.21
C VAL A 129 12.11 -0.50 10.64
N ARG A 130 12.89 0.60 10.66
CA ARG A 130 14.27 0.61 10.14
C ARG A 130 15.16 -0.40 10.85
N VAL A 131 15.13 -0.44 12.18
CA VAL A 131 15.98 -1.36 12.97
C VAL A 131 15.58 -2.82 12.74
N LEU A 132 14.29 -3.12 12.68
CA LEU A 132 13.82 -4.49 12.45
C LEU A 132 14.09 -4.96 11.01
N ALA A 133 13.92 -4.09 10.03
CA ALA A 133 14.21 -4.41 8.63
C ALA A 133 15.71 -4.73 8.40
N THR A 134 16.62 -3.98 9.04
CA THR A 134 18.05 -4.26 8.92
C THR A 134 18.50 -5.53 9.66
N LYS A 135 17.80 -5.92 10.72
CA LYS A 135 18.09 -7.17 11.47
C LYS A 135 17.48 -8.41 10.84
N SER A 136 16.40 -8.26 10.10
CA SER A 136 15.80 -9.37 9.34
C SER A 136 16.58 -9.55 8.05
N SER A 137 17.49 -10.51 8.01
CA SER A 137 18.12 -10.98 6.76
C SER A 137 17.11 -11.65 5.81
N SER A 138 15.82 -11.58 6.11
CA SER A 138 14.73 -12.07 5.28
C SER A 138 14.44 -11.08 4.15
N PRO A 139 14.37 -11.56 2.89
CA PRO A 139 13.95 -10.74 1.74
C PRO A 139 12.60 -10.05 1.94
N GLU A 140 11.73 -10.63 2.78
CA GLU A 140 10.40 -10.10 3.10
C GLU A 140 10.42 -8.80 3.91
N ALA A 141 11.30 -8.68 4.91
CA ALA A 141 11.37 -7.49 5.76
C ALA A 141 11.93 -6.28 4.98
N ASN A 142 12.95 -6.50 4.15
CA ASN A 142 13.55 -5.44 3.34
C ASN A 142 12.57 -4.88 2.29
N ALA A 143 11.64 -5.71 1.87
CA ALA A 143 10.66 -5.37 0.86
C ALA A 143 9.48 -4.55 1.37
N ILE A 144 9.07 -4.79 2.62
CA ILE A 144 8.03 -3.97 3.26
C ILE A 144 8.49 -2.51 3.32
N VAL A 145 9.77 -2.28 3.60
CA VAL A 145 10.35 -0.92 3.66
C VAL A 145 10.50 -0.30 2.27
N THR A 146 10.98 -1.06 1.28
CA THR A 146 11.22 -0.53 -0.08
C THR A 146 9.92 -0.24 -0.85
N ALA A 147 8.86 -0.99 -0.60
CA ALA A 147 7.56 -0.74 -1.23
C ALA A 147 6.86 0.52 -0.70
N ALA A 148 7.24 0.99 0.49
CA ALA A 148 6.67 2.18 1.13
C ALA A 148 7.41 3.49 0.79
N GLU A 149 8.58 3.43 0.14
CA GLU A 149 9.32 4.64 -0.23
C GLU A 149 8.95 5.11 -1.64
N PRO A 150 8.40 6.32 -1.81
CA PRO A 150 8.17 6.90 -3.14
C PRO A 150 9.52 7.18 -3.80
N GLY A 151 9.81 6.51 -4.92
CA GLY A 151 11.00 6.77 -5.72
C GLY A 151 12.03 5.64 -5.85
N ALA A 152 11.80 4.47 -5.29
CA ALA A 152 12.76 3.36 -5.27
C ALA A 152 13.06 2.70 -6.65
N ILE A 153 12.49 3.16 -7.75
CA ILE A 153 12.69 2.58 -9.09
C ILE A 153 13.50 3.46 -10.05
N ALA A 154 14.29 4.40 -9.56
CA ALA A 154 15.16 5.23 -10.42
C ALA A 154 16.46 4.51 -10.88
N GLY A 155 16.59 3.19 -10.69
CA GLY A 155 17.81 2.42 -10.96
C GLY A 155 17.67 1.21 -11.89
N ALA A 156 16.57 0.99 -12.58
CA ALA A 156 16.48 -0.08 -13.58
C ALA A 156 17.04 0.41 -14.91
N THR A 157 18.33 0.22 -15.13
CA THR A 157 19.00 0.37 -16.43
C THR A 157 18.26 -0.51 -17.47
N PRO A 158 17.88 0.01 -18.65
CA PRO A 158 17.31 -0.80 -19.69
C PRO A 158 18.38 -1.77 -20.18
N LEU A 159 18.10 -3.06 -20.05
CA LEU A 159 18.88 -4.09 -20.72
C LEU A 159 18.66 -3.94 -22.24
N ASN A 160 19.76 -3.71 -22.90
CA ASN A 160 19.95 -3.62 -24.35
C ASN A 160 19.52 -4.89 -25.08
#